data_d6d309f0194226d0663dd2d3bea4fc94
#
_entry.id   d6d309f0194226d0663dd2d3bea4fc94
#
_cell.length_a   1.000
_cell.length_b   1.000
_cell.length_c   1.000
_cell.angle_alpha   90.00
_cell.angle_beta   90.00
_cell.angle_gamma   90.00
#
_symmetry.space_group_name_H-M   'P 1'
#
loop_
_entity.id
_entity.type
_entity.pdbx_description
1 polymer ?
#
loop_
_entity_poly.entity_id
_entity_poly.type
_entity_poly.pdbx_seq_one_letter_code
_entity_poly.pdbx_strand_id
1 'polypeptide(L)'
;MSAALEIEGLVAGYGFGDVLRGVDLRLEPGTVTCIVGPNGAGKSTVLKAVSGLLKPTNGSIALDGQPLTGVSPRRVLEAGIVHVPQERSLFPLMTVLENVLVGGHVLGDRRLARRRAETIAERFPLVRERRHSRAGSLSGGEQKIVEIARSLMLEPRLILMDEPSMGLDPRARALVFETVTRLNREQGHTVLLVEQNARAGLRIAHRAAVMDGGVVALAGDAAGMLEDPKVAELYLGGHVRSSPAAAPSAPARSRSSTG
;
A
#
# COMPACT_ATOMS: atom_id res chain seq x y z
N MET A 1 -8.03 -10.67 11.43
CA MET A 1 -7.24 -10.13 12.56
C MET A 1 -6.74 -8.75 12.15
N SER A 2 -6.83 -7.75 13.03
CA SER A 2 -6.45 -6.36 12.74
C SER A 2 -5.46 -5.86 13.77
N ALA A 3 -4.69 -4.82 13.43
CA ALA A 3 -3.70 -4.24 14.32
C ALA A 3 -3.62 -2.72 14.10
N ALA A 4 -3.35 -1.97 15.15
CA ALA A 4 -2.99 -0.56 15.09
C ALA A 4 -1.48 -0.42 14.92
N LEU A 5 -1.03 0.37 13.94
CA LEU A 5 0.37 0.75 13.79
C LEU A 5 0.52 2.21 14.17
N GLU A 6 1.52 2.51 14.99
CA GLU A 6 1.89 3.86 15.41
C GLU A 6 3.35 4.11 15.03
N ILE A 7 3.60 5.20 14.33
CA ILE A 7 4.91 5.67 13.92
C ILE A 7 5.03 7.12 14.41
N GLU A 8 6.06 7.41 15.21
CA GLU A 8 6.27 8.74 15.79
C GLU A 8 7.68 9.22 15.55
N GLY A 9 7.81 10.40 14.94
CA GLY A 9 9.08 11.09 14.71
C GLY A 9 10.11 10.26 13.95
N LEU A 10 9.69 9.36 13.04
CA LEU A 10 10.56 8.36 12.43
C LEU A 10 11.60 9.02 11.51
N VAL A 11 12.89 8.78 11.80
CA VAL A 11 14.02 9.18 10.97
C VAL A 11 14.77 7.94 10.52
N ALA A 12 15.01 7.83 9.21
CA ALA A 12 15.71 6.69 8.63
C ALA A 12 16.33 7.05 7.26
N GLY A 13 17.44 6.41 6.92
CA GLY A 13 18.13 6.62 5.64
C GLY A 13 19.15 5.52 5.34
N TYR A 14 19.86 5.65 4.21
CA TYR A 14 20.75 4.62 3.65
C TYR A 14 22.24 4.99 3.79
N GLY A 15 22.64 5.64 4.87
CA GLY A 15 24.05 5.94 5.17
C GLY A 15 24.59 7.25 4.58
N PHE A 16 23.99 7.79 3.53
CA PHE A 16 24.37 9.07 2.91
C PHE A 16 23.43 10.24 3.29
N GLY A 17 22.56 10.03 4.27
CA GLY A 17 21.62 11.02 4.77
C GLY A 17 20.24 10.41 5.04
N ASP A 18 19.43 11.17 5.77
CA ASP A 18 18.10 10.76 6.16
C ASP A 18 17.12 10.98 5.00
N VAL A 19 16.43 9.90 4.62
CA VAL A 19 15.32 9.91 3.66
C VAL A 19 14.02 10.26 4.37
N LEU A 20 13.80 9.69 5.57
CA LEU A 20 12.70 10.03 6.46
C LEU A 20 13.19 11.04 7.49
N ARG A 21 12.42 12.11 7.71
CA ARG A 21 12.83 13.28 8.49
C ARG A 21 11.80 13.63 9.57
N GLY A 22 11.37 12.63 10.34
CA GLY A 22 10.34 12.80 11.37
C GLY A 22 8.95 12.46 10.84
N VAL A 23 8.76 11.21 10.40
CA VAL A 23 7.46 10.74 9.91
C VAL A 23 6.59 10.35 11.09
N ASP A 24 5.38 10.96 11.16
CA ASP A 24 4.30 10.57 12.05
C ASP A 24 3.18 9.95 11.23
N LEU A 25 2.77 8.73 11.60
CA LEU A 25 1.69 8.02 10.91
C LEU A 25 1.00 7.06 11.88
N ARG A 26 -0.34 7.06 11.87
CA ARG A 26 -1.16 6.12 12.62
C ARG A 26 -2.13 5.38 11.72
N LEU A 27 -2.17 4.05 11.86
CA LEU A 27 -3.13 3.18 11.19
C LEU A 27 -4.16 2.67 12.18
N GLU A 28 -5.42 2.77 11.80
CA GLU A 28 -6.53 2.20 12.56
C GLU A 28 -6.70 0.71 12.21
N PRO A 29 -7.04 -0.14 13.20
CA PRO A 29 -7.27 -1.56 12.95
C PRO A 29 -8.36 -1.79 11.90
N GLY A 30 -8.13 -2.76 10.99
CA GLY A 30 -9.11 -3.14 9.98
C GLY A 30 -9.33 -2.09 8.88
N THR A 31 -8.41 -1.14 8.72
CA THR A 31 -8.49 -0.13 7.65
C THR A 31 -7.42 -0.34 6.58
N VAL A 32 -7.67 0.23 5.40
CA VAL A 32 -6.66 0.44 4.36
C VAL A 32 -6.19 1.88 4.46
N THR A 33 -4.91 2.09 4.76
CA THR A 33 -4.26 3.40 4.71
C THR A 33 -3.35 3.45 3.49
N CYS A 34 -3.49 4.47 2.64
CA CYS A 34 -2.68 4.65 1.45
C CYS A 34 -1.68 5.80 1.63
N ILE A 35 -0.39 5.51 1.44
CA ILE A 35 0.64 6.54 1.33
C ILE A 35 0.82 6.88 -0.15
N VAL A 36 0.69 8.15 -0.49
CA VAL A 36 0.91 8.68 -1.83
C VAL A 36 1.95 9.80 -1.80
N GLY A 37 2.50 10.18 -2.96
CA GLY A 37 3.50 11.24 -3.07
C GLY A 37 4.45 11.01 -4.23
N PRO A 38 5.31 11.99 -4.56
CA PRO A 38 6.26 11.89 -5.66
C PRO A 38 7.29 10.77 -5.44
N ASN A 39 8.00 10.43 -6.52
CA ASN A 39 9.14 9.51 -6.43
C ASN A 39 10.24 10.14 -5.57
N GLY A 40 10.85 9.34 -4.71
CA GLY A 40 11.85 9.83 -3.75
C GLY A 40 11.29 10.46 -2.47
N ALA A 41 9.97 10.58 -2.30
CA ALA A 41 9.37 11.14 -1.08
C ALA A 41 9.58 10.28 0.19
N GLY A 42 10.13 9.06 0.06
CA GLY A 42 10.40 8.19 1.22
C GLY A 42 9.34 7.11 1.47
N LYS A 43 8.33 6.97 0.59
CA LYS A 43 7.20 6.03 0.78
C LYS A 43 7.65 4.59 1.07
N SER A 44 8.44 3.98 0.17
CA SER A 44 8.97 2.63 0.35
C SER A 44 9.94 2.52 1.53
N THR A 45 10.59 3.64 1.89
CA THR A 45 11.49 3.70 3.07
C THR A 45 10.70 3.55 4.37
N VAL A 46 9.48 4.10 4.47
CA VAL A 46 8.57 3.84 5.60
C VAL A 46 8.28 2.34 5.72
N LEU A 47 7.90 1.68 4.61
CA LEU A 47 7.61 0.24 4.63
C LEU A 47 8.83 -0.60 5.03
N LYS A 48 10.03 -0.23 4.54
CA LYS A 48 11.28 -0.90 4.91
C LYS A 48 11.63 -0.71 6.39
N ALA A 49 11.38 0.46 6.96
CA ALA A 49 11.58 0.70 8.38
C ALA A 49 10.60 -0.11 9.24
N VAL A 50 9.31 -0.13 8.88
CA VAL A 50 8.27 -0.91 9.56
C VAL A 50 8.52 -2.41 9.46
N SER A 51 9.00 -2.90 8.30
CA SER A 51 9.33 -4.33 8.10
C SER A 51 10.67 -4.77 8.71
N GLY A 52 11.40 -3.86 9.37
CA GLY A 52 12.71 -4.13 9.98
C GLY A 52 13.85 -4.31 8.96
N LEU A 53 13.61 -4.05 7.67
CA LEU A 53 14.61 -4.10 6.60
C LEU A 53 15.53 -2.87 6.61
N LEU A 54 15.10 -1.79 7.24
CA LEU A 54 15.89 -0.58 7.47
C LEU A 54 15.78 -0.19 8.94
N LYS A 55 16.93 -0.01 9.59
CA LYS A 55 16.97 0.40 10.99
C LYS A 55 16.80 1.92 11.09
N PRO A 56 15.77 2.41 11.81
CA PRO A 56 15.64 3.84 12.10
C PRO A 56 16.81 4.39 12.91
N THR A 57 17.15 5.66 12.68
CA THR A 57 18.13 6.42 13.46
C THR A 57 17.48 7.16 14.61
N ASN A 58 16.19 7.52 14.48
CA ASN A 58 15.40 8.15 15.53
C ASN A 58 13.90 7.82 15.37
N GLY A 59 13.09 8.15 16.37
CA GLY A 59 11.66 7.90 16.41
C GLY A 59 11.27 6.51 16.88
N SER A 60 9.98 6.22 16.83
CA SER A 60 9.43 4.95 17.31
C SER A 60 8.46 4.32 16.31
N ILE A 61 8.37 2.98 16.37
CA ILE A 61 7.40 2.15 15.66
C ILE A 61 6.79 1.20 16.68
N ALA A 62 5.47 1.17 16.79
CA ALA A 62 4.76 0.24 17.66
C ALA A 62 3.57 -0.40 16.94
N LEU A 63 3.28 -1.67 17.23
CA LEU A 63 2.10 -2.40 16.78
C LEU A 63 1.27 -2.79 18.00
N ASP A 64 0.04 -2.28 18.11
CA ASP A 64 -0.83 -2.43 19.28
C ASP A 64 -0.11 -2.13 20.61
N GLY A 65 0.67 -1.05 20.62
CA GLY A 65 1.48 -0.63 21.77
C GLY A 65 2.77 -1.44 22.02
N GLN A 66 3.00 -2.51 21.24
CA GLN A 66 4.27 -3.27 21.37
C GLN A 66 5.36 -2.61 20.51
N PRO A 67 6.52 -2.24 21.10
CA PRO A 67 7.60 -1.58 20.37
C PRO A 67 8.24 -2.52 19.36
N LEU A 68 8.40 -2.03 18.14
CA LEU A 68 9.03 -2.73 17.00
C LEU A 68 10.19 -1.93 16.39
N THR A 69 10.59 -0.82 16.99
CA THR A 69 11.67 0.02 16.45
C THR A 69 12.99 -0.74 16.39
N GLY A 70 13.55 -0.86 15.17
CA GLY A 70 14.86 -1.46 14.93
C GLY A 70 14.97 -2.95 15.26
N VAL A 71 13.85 -3.66 15.45
CA VAL A 71 13.86 -5.13 15.59
C VAL A 71 14.16 -5.80 14.26
N SER A 72 14.60 -7.05 14.29
CA SER A 72 14.92 -7.81 13.09
C SER A 72 13.65 -8.12 12.26
N PRO A 73 13.78 -8.31 10.93
CA PRO A 73 12.64 -8.68 10.07
C PRO A 73 11.88 -9.94 10.55
N ARG A 74 12.61 -10.90 11.11
CA ARG A 74 12.00 -12.11 11.69
C ARG A 74 11.05 -11.76 12.83
N ARG A 75 11.48 -10.88 13.76
CA ARG A 75 10.61 -10.42 14.86
C ARG A 75 9.40 -9.65 14.38
N VAL A 76 9.54 -8.87 13.29
CA VAL A 76 8.43 -8.17 12.65
C VAL A 76 7.41 -9.18 12.10
N LEU A 77 7.86 -10.25 11.41
CA LEU A 77 6.99 -11.32 10.95
C LEU A 77 6.29 -12.05 12.11
N GLU A 78 7.00 -12.34 13.20
CA GLU A 78 6.46 -12.97 14.42
C GLU A 78 5.41 -12.07 15.10
N ALA A 79 5.53 -10.74 15.00
CA ALA A 79 4.53 -9.77 15.47
C ALA A 79 3.29 -9.69 14.58
N GLY A 80 3.29 -10.35 13.40
CA GLY A 80 2.16 -10.40 12.48
C GLY A 80 2.16 -9.31 11.41
N ILE A 81 3.32 -8.73 11.08
CA ILE A 81 3.48 -7.81 9.94
C ILE A 81 4.13 -8.56 8.79
N VAL A 82 3.52 -8.51 7.61
CA VAL A 82 4.11 -9.05 6.37
C VAL A 82 4.32 -7.93 5.36
N HIS A 83 5.30 -8.11 4.47
CA HIS A 83 5.64 -7.14 3.43
C HIS A 83 5.57 -7.79 2.06
N VAL A 84 4.71 -7.25 1.19
CA VAL A 84 4.64 -7.54 -0.24
C VAL A 84 5.46 -6.46 -0.96
N PRO A 85 6.66 -6.78 -1.45
CA PRO A 85 7.55 -5.78 -2.05
C PRO A 85 7.08 -5.36 -3.44
N GLN A 86 7.63 -4.23 -3.91
CA GLN A 86 7.40 -3.72 -5.25
C GLN A 86 7.93 -4.69 -6.32
N GLU A 87 9.15 -5.17 -6.14
CA GLU A 87 9.81 -6.09 -7.06
C GLU A 87 9.17 -7.49 -7.02
N ARG A 88 9.27 -8.19 -8.15
CA ARG A 88 8.81 -9.58 -8.23
C ARG A 88 9.61 -10.46 -7.27
N SER A 89 8.91 -11.15 -6.38
CA SER A 89 9.53 -11.92 -5.31
C SER A 89 9.22 -13.41 -5.38
N LEU A 90 8.51 -13.87 -6.43
CA LEU A 90 8.25 -15.29 -6.63
C LEU A 90 9.50 -16.00 -7.18
N PHE A 91 9.62 -17.27 -6.83
CA PHE A 91 10.60 -18.19 -7.42
C PHE A 91 10.05 -18.72 -8.74
N PRO A 92 10.54 -18.29 -9.91
CA PRO A 92 9.87 -18.53 -11.21
C PRO A 92 9.87 -19.99 -11.64
N LEU A 93 10.85 -20.77 -11.20
CA LEU A 93 10.96 -22.21 -11.51
C LEU A 93 10.12 -23.10 -10.58
N MET A 94 9.70 -22.59 -9.44
CA MET A 94 8.81 -23.28 -8.51
C MET A 94 7.36 -23.16 -8.98
N THR A 95 6.53 -24.10 -8.60
CA THR A 95 5.09 -24.05 -8.82
C THR A 95 4.44 -22.96 -7.99
N VAL A 96 3.20 -22.57 -8.33
CA VAL A 96 2.39 -21.63 -7.58
C VAL A 96 2.22 -22.11 -6.13
N LEU A 97 1.88 -23.39 -5.93
CA LEU A 97 1.70 -23.95 -4.58
C LEU A 97 3.00 -23.95 -3.78
N GLU A 98 4.14 -24.27 -4.39
CA GLU A 98 5.45 -24.22 -3.73
C GLU A 98 5.79 -22.78 -3.33
N ASN A 99 5.52 -21.79 -4.18
CA ASN A 99 5.70 -20.38 -3.83
C ASN A 99 4.85 -19.96 -2.62
N VAL A 100 3.60 -20.40 -2.55
CA VAL A 100 2.74 -20.15 -1.38
C VAL A 100 3.34 -20.81 -0.14
N LEU A 101 3.75 -22.08 -0.22
CA LEU A 101 4.35 -22.84 0.90
C LEU A 101 5.61 -22.18 1.46
N VAL A 102 6.44 -21.54 0.62
CA VAL A 102 7.63 -20.79 1.07
C VAL A 102 7.24 -19.68 2.07
N GLY A 103 6.07 -19.05 1.93
CA GLY A 103 5.57 -18.05 2.89
C GLY A 103 5.39 -18.61 4.32
N GLY A 104 5.21 -19.91 4.45
CA GLY A 104 5.12 -20.60 5.75
C GLY A 104 6.44 -21.11 6.30
N HIS A 105 7.59 -20.80 5.70
CA HIS A 105 8.90 -21.34 6.10
C HIS A 105 9.23 -21.08 7.59
N VAL A 106 8.84 -19.92 8.09
CA VAL A 106 9.11 -19.50 9.49
C VAL A 106 8.21 -20.20 10.52
N LEU A 107 7.16 -20.93 10.10
CA LEU A 107 6.24 -21.61 11.01
C LEU A 107 6.88 -22.80 11.75
N GLY A 108 7.94 -23.39 11.20
CA GLY A 108 8.60 -24.56 11.77
C GLY A 108 7.80 -25.87 11.71
N ASP A 109 6.49 -25.80 11.43
CA ASP A 109 5.57 -26.96 11.32
C ASP A 109 5.11 -27.14 9.87
N ARG A 110 5.61 -28.19 9.22
CA ARG A 110 5.26 -28.53 7.82
C ARG A 110 3.78 -28.92 7.65
N ARG A 111 3.15 -29.51 8.67
CA ARG A 111 1.73 -29.90 8.61
C ARG A 111 0.85 -28.64 8.67
N LEU A 112 1.18 -27.72 9.56
CA LEU A 112 0.50 -26.43 9.64
C LEU A 112 0.66 -25.63 8.35
N ALA A 113 1.89 -25.57 7.79
CA ALA A 113 2.13 -24.87 6.54
C ALA A 113 1.28 -25.46 5.38
N ARG A 114 1.19 -26.77 5.26
CA ARG A 114 0.34 -27.43 4.25
C ARG A 114 -1.15 -27.12 4.43
N ARG A 115 -1.68 -27.22 5.66
CA ARG A 115 -3.08 -26.84 5.93
C ARG A 115 -3.38 -25.41 5.55
N ARG A 116 -2.50 -24.47 5.94
CA ARG A 116 -2.67 -23.05 5.57
C ARG A 116 -2.60 -22.82 4.07
N ALA A 117 -1.70 -23.49 3.36
CA ALA A 117 -1.61 -23.40 1.92
C ALA A 117 -2.88 -23.92 1.20
N GLU A 118 -3.49 -25.01 1.67
CA GLU A 118 -4.78 -25.47 1.14
C GLU A 118 -5.91 -24.47 1.43
N THR A 119 -5.99 -23.92 2.65
CA THR A 119 -6.94 -22.85 2.97
C THR A 119 -6.76 -21.62 2.08
N ILE A 120 -5.52 -21.23 1.77
CA ILE A 120 -5.22 -20.14 0.84
C ILE A 120 -5.66 -20.50 -0.59
N ALA A 121 -5.41 -21.73 -1.04
CA ALA A 121 -5.85 -22.19 -2.36
C ALA A 121 -7.39 -22.19 -2.50
N GLU A 122 -8.12 -22.47 -1.43
CA GLU A 122 -9.59 -22.34 -1.42
C GLU A 122 -10.05 -20.88 -1.57
N ARG A 123 -9.36 -19.93 -0.92
CA ARG A 123 -9.68 -18.50 -0.95
C ARG A 123 -9.25 -17.78 -2.22
N PHE A 124 -8.23 -18.30 -2.90
CA PHE A 124 -7.66 -17.72 -4.13
C PHE A 124 -7.84 -18.70 -5.30
N PRO A 125 -8.90 -18.56 -6.13
CA PRO A 125 -9.15 -19.44 -7.27
C PRO A 125 -7.94 -19.62 -8.18
N LEU A 126 -7.19 -18.54 -8.44
CA LEU A 126 -5.95 -18.58 -9.22
C LEU A 126 -4.93 -19.57 -8.63
N VAL A 127 -4.73 -19.55 -7.30
CA VAL A 127 -3.79 -20.47 -6.62
C VAL A 127 -4.26 -21.91 -6.77
N ARG A 128 -5.56 -22.17 -6.62
CA ARG A 128 -6.15 -23.49 -6.77
C ARG A 128 -6.01 -24.04 -8.19
N GLU A 129 -6.38 -23.23 -9.20
CA GLU A 129 -6.44 -23.64 -10.60
C GLU A 129 -5.05 -23.79 -11.22
N ARG A 130 -4.10 -22.95 -10.80
CA ARG A 130 -2.72 -22.91 -11.31
C ARG A 130 -1.71 -23.57 -10.36
N ARG A 131 -2.16 -24.32 -9.35
CA ARG A 131 -1.30 -24.84 -8.25
C ARG A 131 -0.04 -25.56 -8.72
N HIS A 132 -0.11 -26.26 -9.85
CA HIS A 132 0.99 -27.04 -10.45
C HIS A 132 1.72 -26.30 -11.59
N SER A 133 1.25 -25.13 -12.00
CA SER A 133 1.91 -24.30 -13.00
C SER A 133 3.15 -23.64 -12.40
N ARG A 134 4.22 -23.47 -13.19
CA ARG A 134 5.38 -22.68 -12.76
C ARG A 134 5.01 -21.21 -12.60
N ALA A 135 5.45 -20.58 -11.52
CA ALA A 135 5.13 -19.18 -11.25
C ALA A 135 5.65 -18.22 -12.35
N GLY A 136 6.76 -18.58 -13.01
CA GLY A 136 7.30 -17.81 -14.14
C GLY A 136 6.43 -17.81 -15.39
N SER A 137 5.45 -18.73 -15.52
CA SER A 137 4.51 -18.78 -16.66
C SER A 137 3.26 -17.91 -16.45
N LEU A 138 3.09 -17.33 -15.27
CA LEU A 138 1.96 -16.46 -14.94
C LEU A 138 2.18 -15.04 -15.49
N SER A 139 1.08 -14.36 -15.82
CA SER A 139 1.09 -12.91 -16.09
C SER A 139 1.56 -12.11 -14.87
N GLY A 140 2.00 -10.88 -15.06
CA GLY A 140 2.45 -10.02 -13.96
C GLY A 140 1.40 -9.82 -12.87
N GLY A 141 0.13 -9.65 -13.25
CA GLY A 141 -0.98 -9.55 -12.29
C GLY A 141 -1.23 -10.84 -11.53
N GLU A 142 -1.21 -12.00 -12.21
CA GLU A 142 -1.33 -13.30 -11.56
C GLU A 142 -0.18 -13.56 -10.59
N GLN A 143 1.05 -13.19 -10.96
CA GLN A 143 2.20 -13.26 -10.05
C GLN A 143 1.99 -12.42 -8.79
N LYS A 144 1.48 -11.18 -8.93
CA LYS A 144 1.20 -10.31 -7.77
C LYS A 144 0.12 -10.90 -6.86
N ILE A 145 -0.91 -11.54 -7.41
CA ILE A 145 -1.92 -12.25 -6.61
C ILE A 145 -1.30 -13.42 -5.83
N VAL A 146 -0.38 -14.18 -6.44
CA VAL A 146 0.32 -15.28 -5.75
C VAL A 146 1.26 -14.74 -4.65
N GLU A 147 1.92 -13.59 -4.87
CA GLU A 147 2.71 -12.91 -3.83
C GLU A 147 1.85 -12.50 -2.63
N ILE A 148 0.68 -11.91 -2.88
CA ILE A 148 -0.29 -11.56 -1.84
C ILE A 148 -0.76 -12.83 -1.12
N ALA A 149 -1.15 -13.88 -1.85
CA ALA A 149 -1.57 -15.15 -1.26
C ALA A 149 -0.46 -15.76 -0.37
N ARG A 150 0.80 -15.74 -0.84
CA ARG A 150 1.96 -16.19 -0.06
C ARG A 150 2.12 -15.44 1.25
N SER A 151 1.88 -14.12 1.26
CA SER A 151 2.02 -13.29 2.46
C SER A 151 1.02 -13.67 3.56
N LEU A 152 -0.14 -14.26 3.18
CA LEU A 152 -1.17 -14.68 4.13
C LEU A 152 -0.84 -15.98 4.88
N MET A 153 0.23 -16.69 4.49
CA MET A 153 0.66 -17.93 5.17
C MET A 153 0.92 -17.76 6.67
N LEU A 154 1.25 -16.52 7.09
CA LEU A 154 1.52 -16.20 8.49
C LEU A 154 0.30 -15.65 9.24
N GLU A 155 -0.88 -15.59 8.59
CA GLU A 155 -2.11 -15.00 9.16
C GLU A 155 -1.84 -13.58 9.70
N PRO A 156 -1.34 -12.67 8.85
CA PRO A 156 -0.86 -11.38 9.29
C PRO A 156 -1.97 -10.52 9.88
N ARG A 157 -1.59 -9.65 10.80
CA ARG A 157 -2.45 -8.60 11.38
C ARG A 157 -2.35 -7.31 10.58
N LEU A 158 -1.15 -7.05 10.01
CA LEU A 158 -0.86 -5.90 9.14
C LEU A 158 -0.14 -6.38 7.87
N ILE A 159 -0.62 -5.93 6.73
CA ILE A 159 -0.02 -6.20 5.42
C ILE A 159 0.54 -4.90 4.86
N LEU A 160 1.84 -4.86 4.64
CA LEU A 160 2.53 -3.76 3.95
C LEU A 160 2.59 -4.10 2.47
N MET A 161 2.18 -3.17 1.59
CA MET A 161 2.22 -3.35 0.14
C MET A 161 2.91 -2.18 -0.53
N ASP A 162 4.01 -2.47 -1.22
CA ASP A 162 4.82 -1.47 -1.92
C ASP A 162 4.51 -1.48 -3.41
N GLU A 163 3.78 -0.48 -3.89
CA GLU A 163 3.37 -0.25 -5.27
C GLU A 163 2.88 -1.52 -6.01
N PRO A 164 1.91 -2.28 -5.45
CA PRO A 164 1.53 -3.59 -5.99
C PRO A 164 0.92 -3.53 -7.39
N SER A 165 0.51 -2.34 -7.85
CA SER A 165 -0.08 -2.13 -9.17
C SER A 165 0.91 -1.68 -10.24
N MET A 166 2.18 -1.44 -9.88
CA MET A 166 3.18 -0.89 -10.79
C MET A 166 3.48 -1.84 -11.96
N GLY A 167 3.52 -1.28 -13.17
CA GLY A 167 3.83 -2.04 -14.39
C GLY A 167 2.75 -3.04 -14.84
N LEU A 168 1.58 -3.04 -14.20
CA LEU A 168 0.45 -3.89 -14.58
C LEU A 168 -0.46 -3.17 -15.58
N ASP A 169 -1.03 -3.97 -16.50
CA ASP A 169 -2.13 -3.50 -17.34
C ASP A 169 -3.38 -3.13 -16.53
N PRO A 170 -4.35 -2.38 -17.09
CA PRO A 170 -5.52 -1.92 -16.35
C PRO A 170 -6.38 -3.03 -15.72
N ARG A 171 -6.50 -4.19 -16.37
CA ARG A 171 -7.28 -5.32 -15.85
C ARG A 171 -6.59 -6.00 -14.69
N ALA A 172 -5.29 -6.26 -14.83
CA ALA A 172 -4.46 -6.84 -13.78
C ALA A 172 -4.41 -5.92 -12.54
N ARG A 173 -4.28 -4.60 -12.75
CA ARG A 173 -4.35 -3.61 -11.68
C ARG A 173 -5.69 -3.64 -10.94
N ALA A 174 -6.80 -3.68 -11.66
CA ALA A 174 -8.13 -3.77 -11.06
C ALA A 174 -8.26 -5.02 -10.18
N LEU A 175 -7.78 -6.18 -10.65
CA LEU A 175 -7.78 -7.44 -9.91
C LEU A 175 -6.96 -7.36 -8.63
N VAL A 176 -5.78 -6.71 -8.66
CA VAL A 176 -4.95 -6.52 -7.46
C VAL A 176 -5.68 -5.66 -6.43
N PHE A 177 -6.27 -4.52 -6.83
CA PHE A 177 -7.01 -3.65 -5.91
C PHE A 177 -8.28 -4.31 -5.38
N GLU A 178 -9.01 -5.08 -6.19
CA GLU A 178 -10.13 -5.90 -5.74
C GLU A 178 -9.68 -6.91 -4.68
N THR A 179 -8.54 -7.56 -4.89
CA THR A 179 -7.97 -8.49 -3.93
C THR A 179 -7.64 -7.79 -2.60
N VAL A 180 -7.01 -6.62 -2.63
CA VAL A 180 -6.72 -5.83 -1.42
C VAL A 180 -8.01 -5.45 -0.69
N THR A 181 -9.02 -4.97 -1.43
CA THR A 181 -10.33 -4.61 -0.87
C THR A 181 -11.01 -5.80 -0.21
N ARG A 182 -10.97 -6.97 -0.85
CA ARG A 182 -11.53 -8.21 -0.31
C ARG A 182 -10.82 -8.66 0.96
N LEU A 183 -9.49 -8.62 1.01
CA LEU A 183 -8.71 -8.93 2.21
C LEU A 183 -9.09 -8.04 3.39
N ASN A 184 -9.31 -6.76 3.13
CA ASN A 184 -9.73 -5.84 4.18
C ASN A 184 -11.18 -6.07 4.59
N ARG A 185 -12.15 -6.03 3.66
CA ARG A 185 -13.59 -6.06 3.95
C ARG A 185 -14.07 -7.40 4.50
N GLU A 186 -13.61 -8.51 3.91
CA GLU A 186 -14.09 -9.85 4.27
C GLU A 186 -13.28 -10.51 5.40
N GLN A 187 -12.00 -10.14 5.52
CA GLN A 187 -11.08 -10.80 6.46
C GLN A 187 -10.56 -9.85 7.56
N GLY A 188 -10.91 -8.56 7.50
CA GLY A 188 -10.56 -7.56 8.52
C GLY A 188 -9.07 -7.23 8.62
N HIS A 189 -8.27 -7.51 7.57
CA HIS A 189 -6.85 -7.18 7.59
C HIS A 189 -6.62 -5.65 7.59
N THR A 190 -5.69 -5.20 8.41
CA THR A 190 -5.14 -3.84 8.29
C THR A 190 -4.13 -3.83 7.13
N VAL A 191 -4.20 -2.83 6.27
CA VAL A 191 -3.30 -2.71 5.11
C VAL A 191 -2.67 -1.33 5.08
N LEU A 192 -1.33 -1.29 4.97
CA LEU A 192 -0.59 -0.09 4.61
C LEU A 192 -0.13 -0.22 3.16
N LEU A 193 -0.74 0.56 2.30
CA LEU A 193 -0.51 0.56 0.86
C LEU A 193 0.32 1.79 0.47
N VAL A 194 1.42 1.59 -0.23
CA VAL A 194 2.13 2.64 -0.96
C VAL A 194 1.75 2.54 -2.42
N GLU A 195 1.35 3.63 -3.04
CA GLU A 195 1.00 3.67 -4.47
C GLU A 195 1.49 4.93 -5.16
N GLN A 196 1.99 4.73 -6.38
CA GLN A 196 2.34 5.83 -7.28
C GLN A 196 1.08 6.36 -7.99
N ASN A 197 0.15 5.48 -8.38
CA ASN A 197 -1.14 5.88 -8.90
C ASN A 197 -2.07 6.30 -7.75
N ALA A 198 -1.89 7.53 -7.29
CA ALA A 198 -2.58 8.05 -6.12
C ALA A 198 -4.11 7.92 -6.24
N ARG A 199 -4.71 8.24 -7.41
CA ARG A 199 -6.16 8.11 -7.61
C ARG A 199 -6.66 6.67 -7.41
N ALA A 200 -5.89 5.70 -7.89
CA ALA A 200 -6.27 4.29 -7.77
C ALA A 200 -6.13 3.80 -6.31
N GLY A 201 -5.04 4.16 -5.64
CA GLY A 201 -4.82 3.83 -4.23
C GLY A 201 -5.85 4.46 -3.29
N LEU A 202 -6.14 5.76 -3.48
CA LEU A 202 -7.12 6.49 -2.65
C LEU A 202 -8.55 5.93 -2.78
N ARG A 203 -8.94 5.41 -3.96
CA ARG A 203 -10.28 4.84 -4.17
C ARG A 203 -10.58 3.62 -3.29
N ILE A 204 -9.58 2.88 -2.88
CA ILE A 204 -9.75 1.68 -2.04
C ILE A 204 -9.37 1.93 -0.58
N ALA A 205 -8.78 3.08 -0.29
CA ALA A 205 -8.31 3.43 1.05
C ALA A 205 -9.42 4.09 1.88
N HIS A 206 -9.34 3.90 3.21
CA HIS A 206 -10.14 4.61 4.21
C HIS A 206 -9.41 5.89 4.64
N ARG A 207 -8.11 5.78 4.85
CA ARG A 207 -7.23 6.89 5.26
C ARG A 207 -6.12 7.07 4.24
N ALA A 208 -5.60 8.27 4.14
CA ALA A 208 -4.48 8.57 3.28
C ALA A 208 -3.45 9.47 3.97
N ALA A 209 -2.20 9.31 3.54
CA ALA A 209 -1.10 10.19 3.89
C ALA A 209 -0.36 10.61 2.62
N VAL A 210 -0.15 11.90 2.45
CA VAL A 210 0.67 12.46 1.38
C VAL A 210 2.06 12.69 1.91
N MET A 211 3.05 12.03 1.33
CA MET A 211 4.45 12.24 1.67
C MET A 211 5.15 13.15 0.67
N ASP A 212 5.95 14.07 1.18
CA ASP A 212 6.83 14.92 0.40
C ASP A 212 8.12 15.21 1.18
N GLY A 213 9.28 15.15 0.51
CA GLY A 213 10.58 15.47 1.10
C GLY A 213 10.94 14.68 2.38
N GLY A 214 10.40 13.47 2.58
CA GLY A 214 10.68 12.62 3.73
C GLY A 214 9.80 12.83 4.95
N VAL A 215 8.73 13.63 4.83
CA VAL A 215 7.74 13.87 5.90
C VAL A 215 6.32 13.58 5.41
N VAL A 216 5.39 13.39 6.32
CA VAL A 216 3.94 13.39 6.01
C VAL A 216 3.47 14.84 5.95
N ALA A 217 3.22 15.35 4.74
CA ALA A 217 2.76 16.71 4.52
C ALA A 217 1.26 16.91 4.81
N LEU A 218 0.47 15.85 4.57
CA LEU A 218 -0.98 15.86 4.79
C LEU A 218 -1.44 14.44 5.14
N ALA A 219 -2.33 14.30 6.11
CA ALA A 219 -2.99 13.03 6.43
C ALA A 219 -4.48 13.26 6.72
N GLY A 220 -5.33 12.30 6.34
CA GLY A 220 -6.76 12.45 6.56
C GLY A 220 -7.59 11.32 5.92
N ASP A 221 -8.88 11.61 5.73
CA ASP A 221 -9.82 10.74 5.03
C ASP A 221 -9.48 10.65 3.54
N ALA A 222 -9.42 9.42 3.00
CA ALA A 222 -9.00 9.21 1.62
C ALA A 222 -10.02 9.76 0.59
N ALA A 223 -11.32 9.69 0.89
CA ALA A 223 -12.36 10.21 0.01
C ALA A 223 -12.29 11.74 -0.07
N GLY A 224 -12.13 12.42 1.08
CA GLY A 224 -11.95 13.86 1.12
C GLY A 224 -10.70 14.33 0.36
N MET A 225 -9.58 13.59 0.49
CA MET A 225 -8.36 13.90 -0.27
C MET A 225 -8.50 13.68 -1.78
N LEU A 226 -9.31 12.72 -2.20
CA LEU A 226 -9.54 12.44 -3.62
C LEU A 226 -10.32 13.59 -4.29
N GLU A 227 -11.16 14.28 -3.53
CA GLU A 227 -12.00 15.41 -3.98
C GLU A 227 -11.32 16.77 -3.81
N ASP A 228 -10.26 16.89 -2.99
CA ASP A 228 -9.54 18.14 -2.75
C ASP A 228 -8.78 18.60 -4.01
N PRO A 229 -9.12 19.77 -4.59
CA PRO A 229 -8.45 20.31 -5.78
C PRO A 229 -6.94 20.53 -5.57
N LYS A 230 -6.50 20.92 -4.37
CA LYS A 230 -5.09 21.16 -4.07
C LYS A 230 -4.31 19.85 -4.04
N VAL A 231 -4.87 18.81 -3.44
CA VAL A 231 -4.29 17.46 -3.48
C VAL A 231 -4.27 16.94 -4.91
N ALA A 232 -5.34 17.17 -5.68
CA ALA A 232 -5.41 16.79 -7.09
C ALA A 232 -4.32 17.48 -7.93
N GLU A 233 -4.11 18.76 -7.75
CA GLU A 233 -3.13 19.55 -8.48
C GLU A 233 -1.70 19.15 -8.13
N LEU A 234 -1.36 19.05 -6.84
CA LEU A 234 0.01 18.83 -6.36
C LEU A 234 0.45 17.36 -6.47
N TYR A 235 -0.45 16.40 -6.25
CA TYR A 235 -0.06 15.01 -6.02
C TYR A 235 -0.80 13.98 -6.89
N LEU A 236 -1.94 14.35 -7.53
CA LEU A 236 -2.73 13.43 -8.35
C LEU A 236 -2.54 13.62 -9.86
N GLY A 237 -1.64 14.54 -10.28
CA GLY A 237 -1.37 14.82 -11.69
C GLY A 237 -2.57 15.41 -12.43
N GLY A 238 -3.49 16.07 -11.74
CA GLY A 238 -4.70 16.65 -12.28
C GLY A 238 -4.47 18.08 -12.73
N HIS A 239 -4.54 18.36 -14.05
CA HIS A 239 -4.92 19.68 -14.49
C HIS A 239 -6.37 19.91 -14.04
N VAL A 240 -6.57 20.74 -13.01
CA VAL A 240 -7.87 21.30 -12.73
C VAL A 240 -8.23 22.13 -13.97
N ARG A 241 -9.18 21.66 -14.77
CA ARG A 241 -9.86 22.56 -15.73
C ARG A 241 -10.51 23.63 -14.88
N SER A 242 -9.83 24.76 -14.74
CA SER A 242 -10.45 25.99 -14.28
C SER A 242 -11.62 26.26 -15.21
N SER A 243 -12.85 26.08 -14.74
CA SER A 243 -14.04 26.57 -15.42
C SER A 243 -13.82 28.08 -15.62
N PRO A 244 -13.92 28.61 -16.84
CA PRO A 244 -13.75 30.03 -17.03
C PRO A 244 -14.84 30.74 -16.21
N ALA A 245 -14.40 31.57 -15.26
CA ALA A 245 -15.29 32.48 -14.55
C ALA A 245 -16.11 33.26 -15.59
N ALA A 246 -17.43 33.23 -15.41
CA ALA A 246 -18.34 33.99 -16.24
C ALA A 246 -17.90 35.46 -16.27
N ALA A 247 -17.58 35.94 -17.46
CA ALA A 247 -17.24 37.36 -17.67
C ALA A 247 -18.39 38.25 -17.18
N PRO A 248 -18.12 39.30 -16.44
CA PRO A 248 -19.16 40.26 -16.03
C PRO A 248 -19.78 40.88 -17.28
N SER A 249 -21.10 40.80 -17.35
CA SER A 249 -21.92 41.43 -18.41
C SER A 249 -21.65 42.94 -18.43
N ALA A 250 -21.20 43.45 -19.58
CA ALA A 250 -21.00 44.87 -19.81
C ALA A 250 -22.33 45.67 -19.67
N PRO A 251 -22.33 46.88 -19.08
CA PRO A 251 -23.54 47.66 -18.95
C PRO A 251 -24.03 48.17 -20.32
N ALA A 252 -25.33 48.05 -20.53
CA ALA A 252 -26.02 48.53 -21.73
C ALA A 252 -25.78 50.06 -21.90
N ARG A 253 -25.22 50.46 -23.04
CA ARG A 253 -25.12 51.86 -23.45
C ARG A 253 -26.49 52.34 -23.84
N SER A 254 -27.03 53.28 -23.07
CA SER A 254 -28.22 54.03 -23.43
C SER A 254 -27.93 54.90 -24.67
N ARG A 255 -28.65 54.69 -25.75
CA ARG A 255 -28.72 55.59 -26.90
C ARG A 255 -29.63 56.76 -26.51
N SER A 256 -29.06 57.93 -26.26
CA SER A 256 -29.81 59.18 -26.27
C SER A 256 -30.04 59.60 -27.71
N SER A 257 -31.28 59.65 -28.08
CA SER A 257 -31.78 60.37 -29.26
C SER A 257 -31.85 61.87 -28.93
N THR A 258 -31.19 62.66 -29.68
CA THR A 258 -31.53 64.12 -29.81
C THR A 258 -31.63 64.50 -31.28
N GLY A 259 -32.67 65.16 -31.58
CA GLY A 259 -33.29 65.79 -32.66
C GLY A 259 -32.53 66.44 -33.77
#